data_e6562eb13a2cc8b26b1a5dd36172174c
#
_entry.id   e6562eb13a2cc8b26b1a5dd36172174c
#
_cell.length_a   1.000
_cell.length_b   1.000
_cell.length_c   1.000
_cell.angle_alpha   90.00
_cell.angle_beta   90.00
_cell.angle_gamma   90.00
#
_symmetry.space_group_name_H-M   'P 1'
#
loop_
_entity.id
_entity.type
_entity.pdbx_description
1 polymer ?
#
loop_
_entity_poly.entity_id
_entity_poly.type
_entity_poly.pdbx_seq_one_letter_code
_entity_poly.pdbx_strand_id
1 'polypeptide(L)'
;MAAFTHNMSASSYRSKGGDEAAKMIRQDKTLDKETKDLMRQALTEVFRPLRDTLVVENKNPIRLPHDYKYKDAKPRDVVPASVMFGKPVTLSKESDPIDEFGRWMTSPDNPRFTTIIANRLWKRVFGVGIYEQVDEMTDLSVASNPELMRFLEKKMIELGYDMKAYLRMLLNTQAFARAAEKEAPPGVPYYFPGPVFRRMTAEQVWDSLVTLVSPDPDQPNWTMREREHRDLENRRRLAAMLDHTEAALLIDAAKMVAEEMREQNREFDKLRKELDIARAKDDKEKARDIQRRLGESQRILRQNVSKYFYEAASKSGNKAVRDSLAASAGDGAMEMAMMNMMEDSRVNPKDAPLDAQLLKRIKADEAVLGIKDAKSLASYETYQRTLHQSWCRAAELPSPAPRGHFLREFGQSDRDVVENASDEASVPQALTIMNGSQPSQITSGWSVLSINLRKAATNTEKIDTFFLSLYAPYPSAQEKARLLQTLESYARKKSLWEDLTRAALGTQSFIFVE
;
A
#
# COMPACT_ATOMS: atom_id res chain seq x y z
N MET A 1 4.35 -26.46 -14.04
CA MET A 1 4.21 -25.07 -13.55
C MET A 1 4.07 -24.07 -14.71
N ALA A 2 5.07 -23.89 -15.56
CA ALA A 2 5.01 -22.90 -16.66
C ALA A 2 3.78 -23.01 -17.57
N ALA A 3 3.22 -24.20 -17.76
CA ALA A 3 2.02 -24.41 -18.58
C ALA A 3 0.74 -23.75 -18.01
N PHE A 4 0.71 -23.42 -16.72
CA PHE A 4 -0.40 -22.66 -16.11
C PHE A 4 -0.25 -21.16 -16.33
N THR A 5 0.98 -20.63 -16.35
CA THR A 5 1.24 -19.18 -16.21
C THR A 5 1.88 -18.54 -17.45
N HIS A 6 2.28 -19.31 -18.47
CA HIS A 6 2.97 -18.78 -19.65
C HIS A 6 2.13 -17.77 -20.46
N ASN A 7 0.82 -17.76 -20.24
CA ASN A 7 -0.11 -16.85 -20.90
C ASN A 7 -0.33 -15.54 -20.11
N MET A 8 0.27 -15.44 -18.92
CA MET A 8 0.21 -14.21 -18.15
C MET A 8 1.19 -13.19 -18.72
N SER A 9 0.68 -12.06 -19.13
CA SER A 9 1.50 -10.90 -19.46
C SER A 9 1.02 -9.71 -18.63
N ALA A 10 1.95 -9.04 -17.96
CA ALA A 10 1.73 -7.70 -17.47
C ALA A 10 1.77 -6.76 -18.68
N SER A 11 0.73 -6.78 -19.50
CA SER A 11 0.62 -5.87 -20.64
C SER A 11 -0.39 -4.80 -20.35
N SER A 12 -0.24 -3.66 -21.01
CA SER A 12 -1.27 -2.64 -21.05
C SER A 12 -2.59 -3.27 -21.44
N TYR A 13 -3.65 -2.90 -20.72
CA TYR A 13 -5.02 -3.29 -21.05
C TYR A 13 -5.28 -3.13 -22.55
N ARG A 14 -5.85 -4.17 -23.18
CA ARG A 14 -6.24 -4.16 -24.58
C ARG A 14 -7.75 -4.23 -24.68
N SER A 15 -8.35 -3.18 -25.22
CA SER A 15 -9.77 -3.15 -25.49
C SER A 15 -10.02 -3.63 -26.93
N LYS A 16 -11.11 -4.38 -27.15
CA LYS A 16 -11.48 -4.82 -28.51
C LYS A 16 -11.67 -3.63 -29.45
N GLY A 17 -12.42 -2.61 -29.00
CA GLY A 17 -12.62 -1.38 -29.77
C GLY A 17 -11.33 -0.63 -30.03
N GLY A 18 -10.45 -0.53 -29.02
CA GLY A 18 -9.14 0.11 -29.16
C GLY A 18 -8.19 -0.62 -30.12
N ASP A 19 -8.13 -1.95 -30.06
CA ASP A 19 -7.31 -2.76 -30.99
C ASP A 19 -7.82 -2.65 -32.42
N GLU A 20 -9.14 -2.66 -32.61
CA GLU A 20 -9.76 -2.46 -33.93
C GLU A 20 -9.47 -1.05 -34.47
N ALA A 21 -9.65 -0.02 -33.65
CA ALA A 21 -9.31 1.35 -34.01
C ALA A 21 -7.83 1.50 -34.38
N ALA A 22 -6.92 0.95 -33.57
CA ALA A 22 -5.48 0.98 -33.86
C ALA A 22 -5.12 0.24 -35.17
N LYS A 23 -5.80 -0.87 -35.50
CA LYS A 23 -5.65 -1.59 -36.74
C LYS A 23 -6.14 -0.76 -37.93
N MET A 24 -7.30 -0.13 -37.83
CA MET A 24 -7.88 0.74 -38.87
C MET A 24 -6.97 1.94 -39.12
N ILE A 25 -6.49 2.65 -38.09
CA ILE A 25 -5.55 3.75 -38.24
C ILE A 25 -4.28 3.32 -38.99
N ARG A 26 -3.75 2.14 -38.67
CA ARG A 26 -2.55 1.60 -39.34
C ARG A 26 -2.79 1.37 -40.81
N GLN A 27 -3.95 0.85 -41.18
CA GLN A 27 -4.32 0.46 -42.55
C GLN A 27 -4.79 1.65 -43.42
N ASP A 28 -5.16 2.75 -42.81
CA ASP A 28 -5.63 3.95 -43.55
C ASP A 28 -4.50 4.53 -44.38
N LYS A 29 -4.69 4.55 -45.71
CA LYS A 29 -3.72 5.08 -46.67
C LYS A 29 -3.81 6.58 -46.87
N THR A 30 -4.85 7.22 -46.33
CA THR A 30 -5.09 8.66 -46.50
C THR A 30 -4.34 9.49 -45.47
N LEU A 31 -3.97 8.89 -44.32
CA LEU A 31 -3.26 9.53 -43.21
C LEU A 31 -1.74 9.44 -43.40
N ASP A 32 -1.05 10.55 -43.17
CA ASP A 32 0.40 10.58 -43.10
C ASP A 32 0.94 9.85 -41.84
N LYS A 33 2.23 9.58 -41.81
CA LYS A 33 2.88 8.82 -40.75
C LYS A 33 2.78 9.55 -39.38
N GLU A 34 2.99 10.87 -39.38
CA GLU A 34 2.96 11.66 -38.14
C GLU A 34 1.57 11.63 -37.51
N THR A 35 0.51 11.85 -38.30
CA THR A 35 -0.87 11.76 -37.81
C THR A 35 -1.20 10.39 -37.26
N LYS A 36 -0.78 9.31 -37.94
CA LYS A 36 -0.97 7.94 -37.42
C LYS A 36 -0.29 7.71 -36.09
N ASP A 37 0.93 8.20 -35.94
CA ASP A 37 1.68 8.05 -34.69
C ASP A 37 1.05 8.84 -33.54
N LEU A 38 0.60 10.08 -33.78
CA LEU A 38 -0.14 10.89 -32.82
C LEU A 38 -1.49 10.27 -32.43
N MET A 39 -2.26 9.75 -33.36
CA MET A 39 -3.53 9.06 -33.08
C MET A 39 -3.30 7.78 -32.25
N ARG A 40 -2.26 7.04 -32.52
CA ARG A 40 -1.88 5.88 -31.69
C ARG A 40 -1.43 6.28 -30.31
N GLN A 41 -0.73 7.39 -30.18
CA GLN A 41 -0.36 7.97 -28.90
C GLN A 41 -1.61 8.40 -28.12
N ALA A 42 -2.59 9.03 -28.76
CA ALA A 42 -3.87 9.39 -28.15
C ALA A 42 -4.61 8.17 -27.59
N LEU A 43 -4.70 7.07 -28.36
CA LEU A 43 -5.24 5.80 -27.89
C LEU A 43 -4.43 5.26 -26.68
N THR A 44 -3.11 5.37 -26.71
CA THR A 44 -2.26 4.92 -25.59
C THR A 44 -2.51 5.73 -24.33
N GLU A 45 -2.70 7.04 -24.46
CA GLU A 45 -2.97 7.92 -23.31
C GLU A 45 -4.33 7.65 -22.66
N VAL A 46 -5.40 7.40 -23.44
CA VAL A 46 -6.71 7.09 -22.84
C VAL A 46 -6.70 5.75 -22.10
N PHE A 47 -5.87 4.78 -22.53
CA PHE A 47 -5.70 3.50 -21.83
C PHE A 47 -4.70 3.55 -20.66
N ARG A 48 -4.01 4.66 -20.47
CA ARG A 48 -2.98 4.79 -19.43
C ARG A 48 -3.45 4.43 -18.01
N PRO A 49 -4.67 4.80 -17.56
CA PRO A 49 -5.16 4.39 -16.24
C PRO A 49 -5.36 2.89 -16.08
N LEU A 50 -5.42 2.14 -17.20
CA LEU A 50 -5.61 0.69 -17.23
C LEU A 50 -4.30 -0.08 -17.48
N ARG A 51 -3.15 0.58 -17.46
CA ARG A 51 -1.84 0.01 -17.83
C ARG A 51 -1.40 -1.16 -16.96
N ASP A 52 -1.71 -1.08 -15.69
CA ASP A 52 -1.25 -2.06 -14.70
C ASP A 52 -2.25 -3.21 -14.53
N THR A 53 -3.08 -3.45 -15.54
CA THR A 53 -4.04 -4.55 -15.54
C THR A 53 -3.38 -5.82 -16.02
N LEU A 54 -3.49 -6.89 -15.25
CA LEU A 54 -3.03 -8.21 -15.67
C LEU A 54 -3.99 -8.76 -16.73
N VAL A 55 -3.47 -9.07 -17.90
CA VAL A 55 -4.26 -9.62 -19.01
C VAL A 55 -3.80 -11.05 -19.31
N VAL A 56 -4.76 -11.95 -19.40
CA VAL A 56 -4.56 -13.35 -19.72
C VAL A 56 -5.31 -13.67 -20.99
N GLU A 57 -4.66 -13.52 -22.14
CA GLU A 57 -5.36 -13.66 -23.42
C GLU A 57 -4.88 -14.80 -24.31
N ASN A 58 -3.76 -15.44 -24.03
CA ASN A 58 -3.21 -16.41 -24.95
C ASN A 58 -3.59 -17.85 -24.58
N LYS A 59 -4.52 -18.44 -25.35
CA LYS A 59 -4.96 -19.83 -25.17
C LYS A 59 -4.03 -20.86 -25.84
N ASN A 60 -2.91 -20.44 -26.40
CA ASN A 60 -1.99 -21.37 -27.06
C ASN A 60 -1.20 -22.16 -25.99
N PRO A 61 -1.15 -23.49 -26.09
CA PRO A 61 -0.38 -24.28 -25.16
C PRO A 61 1.13 -24.06 -25.32
N ILE A 62 1.86 -24.09 -24.22
CA ILE A 62 3.32 -24.10 -24.28
C ILE A 62 3.80 -25.36 -24.99
N ARG A 63 4.80 -25.22 -25.85
CA ARG A 63 5.38 -26.34 -26.61
C ARG A 63 6.86 -26.44 -26.32
N LEU A 64 7.37 -27.65 -26.39
CA LEU A 64 8.82 -27.91 -26.31
C LEU A 64 9.55 -27.18 -27.44
N PRO A 65 10.81 -26.77 -27.23
CA PRO A 65 11.64 -26.16 -28.26
C PRO A 65 11.74 -27.04 -29.53
N HIS A 66 11.97 -26.42 -30.68
CA HIS A 66 12.11 -27.12 -31.95
C HIS A 66 13.37 -28.02 -32.00
N ASP A 67 14.34 -27.73 -31.17
CA ASP A 67 15.64 -28.44 -31.04
C ASP A 67 15.71 -29.30 -29.76
N TYR A 68 14.56 -29.70 -29.20
CA TYR A 68 14.51 -30.55 -28.01
C TYR A 68 15.20 -31.89 -28.27
N LYS A 69 16.25 -32.22 -27.51
CA LYS A 69 17.16 -33.36 -27.76
C LYS A 69 16.98 -34.52 -26.78
N TYR A 70 16.13 -34.37 -25.74
CA TYR A 70 15.91 -35.43 -24.77
C TYR A 70 14.98 -36.51 -25.33
N LYS A 71 15.04 -37.73 -24.75
CA LYS A 71 14.33 -38.91 -25.24
C LYS A 71 12.90 -39.06 -24.71
N ASP A 72 12.52 -38.23 -23.74
CA ASP A 72 11.26 -38.29 -23.01
C ASP A 72 10.09 -37.65 -23.78
N ALA A 73 10.35 -36.81 -24.76
CA ALA A 73 9.34 -36.19 -25.63
C ALA A 73 9.90 -35.80 -27.00
N LYS A 74 9.01 -35.41 -27.91
CA LYS A 74 9.39 -34.95 -29.27
C LYS A 74 9.47 -33.41 -29.32
N PRO A 75 10.31 -32.86 -30.21
CA PRO A 75 10.29 -31.43 -30.48
C PRO A 75 8.88 -30.93 -30.79
N ARG A 76 8.50 -29.76 -30.24
CA ARG A 76 7.19 -29.13 -30.37
C ARG A 76 6.01 -29.86 -29.73
N ASP A 77 6.22 -30.92 -28.99
CA ASP A 77 5.15 -31.52 -28.20
C ASP A 77 4.57 -30.51 -27.19
N VAL A 78 3.25 -30.61 -26.95
CA VAL A 78 2.57 -29.78 -25.97
C VAL A 78 3.04 -30.18 -24.56
N VAL A 79 3.48 -29.21 -23.78
CA VAL A 79 3.86 -29.43 -22.38
C VAL A 79 2.59 -29.47 -21.52
N PRO A 80 2.25 -30.63 -20.92
CA PRO A 80 1.09 -30.71 -20.05
C PRO A 80 1.29 -29.88 -18.77
N ALA A 81 0.20 -29.34 -18.24
CA ALA A 81 0.20 -28.70 -16.94
C ALA A 81 0.44 -29.75 -15.85
N SER A 82 1.44 -29.53 -15.02
CA SER A 82 1.73 -30.39 -13.87
C SER A 82 2.15 -29.56 -12.66
N VAL A 83 1.84 -30.07 -11.50
CA VAL A 83 2.15 -29.45 -10.20
C VAL A 83 3.29 -30.20 -9.52
N MET A 84 3.99 -29.52 -8.64
CA MET A 84 5.18 -30.08 -7.96
C MET A 84 4.80 -30.98 -6.78
N PHE A 85 3.67 -30.72 -6.13
CA PHE A 85 3.23 -31.40 -4.91
C PHE A 85 1.72 -31.63 -4.93
N GLY A 86 1.27 -32.60 -4.12
CA GLY A 86 -0.14 -32.87 -3.92
C GLY A 86 -0.78 -33.65 -5.08
N LYS A 87 -2.09 -33.51 -5.22
CA LYS A 87 -2.85 -34.20 -6.27
C LYS A 87 -2.59 -33.56 -7.65
N PRO A 88 -2.48 -34.37 -8.71
CA PRO A 88 -2.37 -33.85 -10.06
C PRO A 88 -3.55 -32.93 -10.41
N VAL A 89 -3.27 -31.79 -11.03
CA VAL A 89 -4.29 -30.88 -11.55
C VAL A 89 -4.53 -31.24 -13.01
N THR A 90 -5.79 -31.55 -13.34
CA THR A 90 -6.21 -31.84 -14.72
C THR A 90 -6.94 -30.63 -15.27
N LEU A 91 -6.38 -30.01 -16.32
CA LEU A 91 -7.03 -28.90 -17.02
C LEU A 91 -8.11 -29.44 -17.96
N SER A 92 -9.34 -28.98 -17.80
CA SER A 92 -10.40 -29.17 -18.79
C SER A 92 -10.34 -28.09 -19.87
N LYS A 93 -11.07 -28.26 -20.97
CA LYS A 93 -11.15 -27.22 -22.02
C LYS A 93 -11.83 -25.93 -21.55
N GLU A 94 -12.59 -26.01 -20.47
CA GLU A 94 -13.39 -24.92 -19.89
C GLU A 94 -12.68 -24.25 -18.71
N SER A 95 -11.68 -24.93 -18.08
CA SER A 95 -10.96 -24.38 -16.94
C SER A 95 -9.99 -23.29 -17.35
N ASP A 96 -9.94 -22.22 -16.54
CA ASP A 96 -8.87 -21.23 -16.62
C ASP A 96 -7.61 -21.83 -15.96
N PRO A 97 -6.50 -21.96 -16.69
CA PRO A 97 -5.26 -22.51 -16.14
C PRO A 97 -4.75 -21.75 -14.90
N ILE A 98 -4.96 -20.45 -14.84
CA ILE A 98 -4.50 -19.60 -13.73
C ILE A 98 -5.33 -19.83 -12.48
N ASP A 99 -6.66 -19.92 -12.64
CA ASP A 99 -7.55 -20.24 -11.54
C ASP A 99 -7.22 -21.62 -10.95
N GLU A 100 -6.96 -22.62 -11.78
CA GLU A 100 -6.55 -23.94 -11.34
C GLU A 100 -5.18 -23.94 -10.65
N PHE A 101 -4.24 -23.14 -11.16
CA PHE A 101 -2.95 -22.93 -10.50
C PHE A 101 -3.12 -22.26 -9.13
N GLY A 102 -3.95 -21.22 -9.05
CA GLY A 102 -4.26 -20.52 -7.81
C GLY A 102 -4.90 -21.46 -6.78
N ARG A 103 -5.89 -22.26 -7.20
CA ARG A 103 -6.53 -23.26 -6.33
C ARG A 103 -5.53 -24.29 -5.81
N TRP A 104 -4.68 -24.83 -6.68
CA TRP A 104 -3.64 -25.76 -6.25
C TRP A 104 -2.67 -25.08 -5.27
N MET A 105 -2.19 -23.88 -5.60
CA MET A 105 -1.20 -23.17 -4.79
C MET A 105 -1.70 -22.92 -3.37
N THR A 106 -2.98 -22.63 -3.19
CA THR A 106 -3.61 -22.33 -1.89
C THR A 106 -4.38 -23.52 -1.30
N SER A 107 -4.26 -24.71 -1.89
CA SER A 107 -4.93 -25.91 -1.42
C SER A 107 -4.29 -26.47 -0.15
N PRO A 108 -5.10 -27.03 0.78
CA PRO A 108 -4.59 -27.87 1.87
C PRO A 108 -3.77 -29.07 1.40
N ASP A 109 -4.01 -29.54 0.17
CA ASP A 109 -3.22 -30.62 -0.45
C ASP A 109 -1.79 -30.18 -0.86
N ASN A 110 -1.52 -28.87 -0.85
CA ASN A 110 -0.17 -28.32 -1.02
C ASN A 110 0.47 -28.12 0.37
N PRO A 111 1.33 -29.04 0.83
CA PRO A 111 1.89 -28.98 2.16
C PRO A 111 2.74 -27.72 2.38
N ARG A 112 3.42 -27.23 1.33
CA ARG A 112 4.27 -26.04 1.43
C ARG A 112 3.47 -24.78 1.79
N PHE A 113 2.27 -24.62 1.21
CA PHE A 113 1.45 -23.45 1.51
C PHE A 113 1.08 -23.37 3.00
N THR A 114 0.57 -24.49 3.55
CA THR A 114 0.14 -24.54 4.95
C THR A 114 1.32 -24.37 5.90
N THR A 115 2.43 -25.07 5.65
CA THR A 115 3.64 -24.98 6.47
C THR A 115 4.19 -23.56 6.50
N ILE A 116 4.33 -22.93 5.34
CA ILE A 116 4.91 -21.58 5.23
C ILE A 116 4.05 -20.56 5.97
N ILE A 117 2.74 -20.52 5.74
CA ILE A 117 1.89 -19.53 6.40
C ILE A 117 1.82 -19.73 7.92
N ALA A 118 1.73 -20.98 8.38
CA ALA A 118 1.72 -21.29 9.80
C ALA A 118 3.05 -20.90 10.48
N ASN A 119 4.19 -21.21 9.84
CA ASN A 119 5.51 -20.86 10.34
C ASN A 119 5.80 -19.35 10.34
N ARG A 120 5.38 -18.63 9.29
CA ARG A 120 5.50 -17.15 9.24
C ARG A 120 4.72 -16.48 10.36
N LEU A 121 3.49 -16.91 10.61
CA LEU A 121 2.67 -16.37 11.70
C LEU A 121 3.24 -16.73 13.06
N TRP A 122 3.79 -17.94 13.22
CA TRP A 122 4.51 -18.34 14.43
C TRP A 122 5.73 -17.43 14.67
N LYS A 123 6.60 -17.25 13.67
CA LYS A 123 7.78 -16.36 13.78
C LYS A 123 7.38 -14.92 14.16
N ARG A 124 6.28 -14.40 13.62
CA ARG A 124 5.78 -13.07 13.98
C ARG A 124 5.43 -12.93 15.46
N VAL A 125 4.88 -13.98 16.05
CA VAL A 125 4.49 -14.01 17.46
C VAL A 125 5.69 -14.26 18.38
N PHE A 126 6.50 -15.26 18.08
CA PHE A 126 7.54 -15.77 18.97
C PHE A 126 8.95 -15.26 18.65
N GLY A 127 9.15 -14.61 17.52
CA GLY A 127 10.43 -14.02 17.11
C GLY A 127 11.36 -14.96 16.35
N VAL A 128 11.19 -16.29 16.48
CA VAL A 128 11.98 -17.32 15.78
C VAL A 128 11.03 -18.34 15.13
N GLY A 129 11.37 -18.80 13.92
CA GLY A 129 10.59 -19.80 13.20
C GLY A 129 10.80 -21.22 13.74
N ILE A 130 9.85 -22.11 13.48
CA ILE A 130 10.04 -23.56 13.67
C ILE A 130 10.91 -24.12 12.54
N TYR A 131 10.69 -23.63 11.33
CA TYR A 131 11.67 -23.63 10.25
C TYR A 131 12.31 -22.26 10.20
N GLU A 132 13.62 -22.15 10.44
CA GLU A 132 14.35 -20.91 10.16
C GLU A 132 14.57 -20.75 8.65
N GLN A 133 14.88 -19.54 8.18
CA GLN A 133 14.79 -19.17 6.76
C GLN A 133 13.35 -19.39 6.22
N VAL A 134 12.40 -18.70 6.86
CA VAL A 134 10.96 -18.89 6.59
C VAL A 134 10.55 -18.67 5.14
N ASP A 135 11.32 -17.88 4.39
CA ASP A 135 11.05 -17.55 2.98
C ASP A 135 11.75 -18.53 2.01
N GLU A 136 12.72 -19.32 2.47
CA GLU A 136 13.53 -20.22 1.64
C GLU A 136 13.39 -21.70 2.05
N MET A 137 12.19 -22.16 2.32
CA MET A 137 11.96 -23.55 2.69
C MET A 137 12.24 -24.50 1.53
N THR A 138 13.22 -25.38 1.72
CA THR A 138 13.63 -26.44 0.79
C THR A 138 13.29 -27.83 1.31
N ASP A 139 13.56 -28.89 0.52
CA ASP A 139 13.41 -30.27 0.99
C ASP A 139 14.48 -30.68 2.03
N LEU A 140 15.52 -29.86 2.16
CA LEU A 140 16.58 -30.06 3.17
C LEU A 140 16.29 -29.28 4.46
N SER A 141 15.28 -28.44 4.49
CA SER A 141 14.92 -27.66 5.69
C SER A 141 14.38 -28.61 6.77
N VAL A 142 14.90 -28.48 7.99
CA VAL A 142 14.52 -29.29 9.14
C VAL A 142 13.82 -28.42 10.17
N ALA A 143 12.63 -28.84 10.58
CA ALA A 143 11.92 -28.18 11.66
C ALA A 143 12.61 -28.40 13.01
N SER A 144 12.77 -27.35 13.81
CA SER A 144 13.28 -27.44 15.18
C SER A 144 12.35 -28.27 16.09
N ASN A 145 11.06 -28.28 15.81
CA ASN A 145 10.05 -29.11 16.46
C ASN A 145 9.03 -29.62 15.44
N PRO A 146 9.25 -30.81 14.84
CA PRO A 146 8.36 -31.37 13.82
C PRO A 146 6.92 -31.67 14.31
N GLU A 147 6.76 -32.02 15.59
CA GLU A 147 5.45 -32.33 16.15
C GLU A 147 4.61 -31.09 16.33
N LEU A 148 5.21 -30.03 16.83
CA LEU A 148 4.59 -28.73 16.93
C LEU A 148 4.19 -28.21 15.53
N MET A 149 5.08 -28.35 14.55
CA MET A 149 4.75 -27.89 13.20
C MET A 149 3.54 -28.61 12.62
N ARG A 150 3.48 -29.94 12.74
CA ARG A 150 2.30 -30.72 12.31
C ARG A 150 1.01 -30.33 13.04
N PHE A 151 1.10 -30.02 14.33
CA PHE A 151 -0.03 -29.51 15.08
C PHE A 151 -0.51 -28.16 14.54
N LEU A 152 0.40 -27.25 14.27
CA LEU A 152 0.09 -25.91 13.74
C LEU A 152 -0.49 -25.96 12.33
N GLU A 153 0.03 -26.82 11.46
CA GLU A 153 -0.53 -27.07 10.12
C GLU A 153 -1.98 -27.59 10.21
N LYS A 154 -2.20 -28.58 11.06
CA LYS A 154 -3.54 -29.12 11.30
C LYS A 154 -4.51 -28.03 11.78
N LYS A 155 -4.07 -27.18 12.72
CA LYS A 155 -4.87 -26.08 13.25
C LYS A 155 -5.16 -25.02 12.19
N MET A 156 -4.20 -24.69 11.32
CA MET A 156 -4.42 -23.76 10.22
C MET A 156 -5.51 -24.25 9.25
N ILE A 157 -5.49 -25.56 8.92
CA ILE A 157 -6.51 -26.20 8.08
C ILE A 157 -7.87 -26.22 8.79
N GLU A 158 -7.93 -26.63 10.06
CA GLU A 158 -9.15 -26.67 10.87
C GLU A 158 -9.82 -25.29 10.99
N LEU A 159 -9.04 -24.23 11.06
CA LEU A 159 -9.49 -22.84 11.10
C LEU A 159 -9.84 -22.27 9.71
N GLY A 160 -9.77 -23.07 8.65
CA GLY A 160 -10.05 -22.61 7.28
C GLY A 160 -9.14 -21.45 6.83
N TYR A 161 -7.91 -21.42 7.31
CA TYR A 161 -6.93 -20.34 7.04
C TYR A 161 -7.36 -18.96 7.58
N ASP A 162 -8.25 -18.91 8.61
CA ASP A 162 -8.50 -17.68 9.34
C ASP A 162 -7.27 -17.29 10.17
N MET A 163 -6.45 -16.38 9.61
CA MET A 163 -5.22 -15.90 10.24
C MET A 163 -5.48 -15.19 11.57
N LYS A 164 -6.62 -14.52 11.74
CA LYS A 164 -6.97 -13.85 13.00
C LYS A 164 -7.26 -14.86 14.10
N ALA A 165 -8.03 -15.91 13.78
CA ALA A 165 -8.32 -17.00 14.71
C ALA A 165 -7.03 -17.74 15.07
N TYR A 166 -6.14 -17.99 14.10
CA TYR A 166 -4.86 -18.63 14.33
C TYR A 166 -3.95 -17.78 15.24
N LEU A 167 -3.78 -16.49 14.96
CA LEU A 167 -3.02 -15.59 15.83
C LEU A 167 -3.63 -15.52 17.25
N ARG A 168 -4.96 -15.45 17.37
CA ARG A 168 -5.63 -15.49 18.68
C ARG A 168 -5.29 -16.77 19.45
N MET A 169 -5.25 -17.91 18.78
CA MET A 169 -4.82 -19.17 19.40
C MET A 169 -3.38 -19.06 19.92
N LEU A 170 -2.43 -18.56 19.11
CA LEU A 170 -1.03 -18.42 19.51
C LEU A 170 -0.85 -17.47 20.69
N LEU A 171 -1.47 -16.30 20.65
CA LEU A 171 -1.38 -15.26 21.67
C LEU A 171 -2.00 -15.68 23.02
N ASN A 172 -2.91 -16.66 23.02
CA ASN A 172 -3.50 -17.21 24.24
C ASN A 172 -2.73 -18.44 24.80
N THR A 173 -1.57 -18.77 24.26
CA THR A 173 -0.76 -19.86 24.79
C THR A 173 0.04 -19.44 26.03
N GLN A 174 0.32 -20.38 26.91
CA GLN A 174 1.24 -20.16 28.03
C GLN A 174 2.66 -19.83 27.55
N ALA A 175 3.06 -20.33 26.36
CA ALA A 175 4.35 -20.00 25.77
C ALA A 175 4.48 -18.50 25.45
N PHE A 176 3.40 -17.87 24.95
CA PHE A 176 3.40 -16.43 24.68
C PHE A 176 3.34 -15.60 25.95
N ALA A 177 2.69 -16.10 27.01
CA ALA A 177 2.57 -15.40 28.29
C ALA A 177 3.86 -15.41 29.14
N ARG A 178 4.92 -16.09 28.68
CA ARG A 178 6.22 -16.08 29.35
C ARG A 178 6.97 -14.78 29.07
N ALA A 179 7.86 -14.39 30.00
CA ALA A 179 8.78 -13.28 29.76
C ALA A 179 9.70 -13.60 28.57
N ALA A 180 10.04 -12.57 27.79
CA ALA A 180 10.94 -12.71 26.67
C ALA A 180 12.35 -13.11 27.14
N GLU A 181 12.97 -14.04 26.43
CA GLU A 181 14.34 -14.47 26.68
C GLU A 181 15.32 -13.49 26.03
N LYS A 182 16.23 -12.93 26.81
CA LYS A 182 17.15 -11.88 26.34
C LYS A 182 18.25 -12.40 25.40
N GLU A 183 18.69 -13.64 25.61
CA GLU A 183 19.70 -14.28 24.78
C GLU A 183 19.48 -15.79 24.73
N ALA A 184 19.49 -16.38 23.53
CA ALA A 184 19.68 -17.81 23.41
C ALA A 184 21.16 -18.14 23.66
N PRO A 185 21.52 -19.07 24.57
CA PRO A 185 22.91 -19.42 24.78
C PRO A 185 23.56 -19.89 23.48
N PRO A 186 24.75 -19.40 23.10
CA PRO A 186 25.42 -19.79 21.87
C PRO A 186 25.62 -21.31 21.81
N GLY A 187 25.22 -21.94 20.69
CA GLY A 187 25.40 -23.38 20.46
C GLY A 187 24.38 -24.31 21.14
N VAL A 188 23.41 -23.78 21.86
CA VAL A 188 22.31 -24.57 22.44
C VAL A 188 21.06 -24.39 21.57
N PRO A 189 20.35 -25.48 21.22
CA PRO A 189 19.08 -25.36 20.50
C PRO A 189 18.07 -24.52 21.29
N TYR A 190 17.37 -23.61 20.61
CA TYR A 190 16.34 -22.81 21.23
C TYR A 190 15.06 -23.61 21.44
N TYR A 191 14.79 -24.04 22.66
CA TYR A 191 13.63 -24.86 23.03
C TYR A 191 12.39 -24.08 23.42
N PHE A 192 12.27 -22.83 22.94
CA PHE A 192 11.12 -21.95 23.21
C PHE A 192 10.81 -21.75 24.71
N PRO A 193 11.75 -21.30 25.52
CA PRO A 193 11.48 -20.99 26.93
C PRO A 193 10.49 -19.82 27.07
N GLY A 194 10.43 -18.94 26.09
CA GLY A 194 9.53 -17.81 25.94
C GLY A 194 9.68 -17.16 24.56
N PRO A 195 8.99 -16.06 24.25
CA PRO A 195 9.26 -15.23 23.07
C PRO A 195 10.72 -14.73 23.09
N VAL A 196 11.29 -14.50 21.92
CA VAL A 196 12.64 -13.93 21.81
C VAL A 196 12.57 -12.41 22.01
N PHE A 197 13.40 -11.90 22.93
CA PHE A 197 13.60 -10.47 23.07
C PHE A 197 14.18 -9.91 21.76
N ARG A 198 13.43 -9.06 21.10
CA ARG A 198 13.79 -8.57 19.77
C ARG A 198 13.37 -7.13 19.58
N ARG A 199 14.02 -6.46 18.67
CA ARG A 199 13.62 -5.13 18.24
C ARG A 199 12.27 -5.19 17.52
N MET A 200 11.42 -4.19 17.75
CA MET A 200 10.19 -4.01 16.99
C MET A 200 10.49 -3.79 15.51
N THR A 201 9.65 -4.34 14.64
CA THR A 201 9.65 -3.96 13.22
C THR A 201 9.24 -2.50 13.03
N ALA A 202 9.55 -1.92 11.87
CA ALA A 202 9.14 -0.56 11.55
C ALA A 202 7.64 -0.34 11.72
N GLU A 203 6.83 -1.34 11.33
CA GLU A 203 5.37 -1.31 11.47
C GLU A 203 4.92 -1.35 12.94
N GLN A 204 5.58 -2.16 13.77
CA GLN A 204 5.25 -2.22 15.19
C GLN A 204 5.59 -0.89 15.89
N VAL A 205 6.75 -0.31 15.62
CA VAL A 205 7.11 1.02 16.15
C VAL A 205 6.11 2.07 15.69
N TRP A 206 5.79 2.10 14.39
CA TRP A 206 4.82 3.05 13.85
C TRP A 206 3.45 2.91 14.49
N ASP A 207 2.91 1.68 14.57
CA ASP A 207 1.60 1.42 15.15
C ASP A 207 1.56 1.75 16.65
N SER A 208 2.68 1.56 17.37
CA SER A 208 2.82 2.03 18.76
C SER A 208 2.74 3.55 18.86
N LEU A 209 3.38 4.29 17.93
CA LEU A 209 3.24 5.75 17.87
C LEU A 209 1.81 6.18 17.55
N VAL A 210 1.12 5.48 16.64
CA VAL A 210 -0.28 5.77 16.26
C VAL A 210 -1.21 5.65 17.47
N THR A 211 -1.01 4.67 18.35
CA THR A 211 -1.84 4.50 19.56
C THR A 211 -1.69 5.65 20.56
N LEU A 212 -0.55 6.35 20.54
CA LEU A 212 -0.33 7.52 21.42
C LEU A 212 -1.04 8.78 20.92
N VAL A 213 -1.37 8.84 19.63
CA VAL A 213 -2.01 10.02 19.02
C VAL A 213 -3.49 9.80 18.72
N SER A 214 -3.91 8.61 18.29
CA SER A 214 -5.27 8.31 17.90
C SER A 214 -6.04 7.57 18.99
N PRO A 215 -7.24 8.05 19.37
CA PRO A 215 -8.08 7.34 20.35
C PRO A 215 -8.66 6.03 19.79
N ASP A 216 -8.69 5.89 18.47
CA ASP A 216 -9.20 4.71 17.79
C ASP A 216 -8.32 4.37 16.58
N PRO A 217 -7.14 3.78 16.87
CA PRO A 217 -6.13 3.51 15.85
C PRO A 217 -6.55 2.43 14.85
N ASP A 218 -7.53 1.62 15.18
CA ASP A 218 -8.01 0.51 14.34
C ASP A 218 -9.17 0.90 13.43
N GLN A 219 -9.65 2.14 13.52
CA GLN A 219 -10.63 2.62 12.55
C GLN A 219 -10.00 2.69 11.17
N PRO A 220 -10.65 2.06 10.18
CA PRO A 220 -10.19 2.14 8.81
C PRO A 220 -10.11 3.60 8.34
N ASN A 221 -9.09 3.91 7.56
CA ASN A 221 -9.08 5.17 6.82
C ASN A 221 -10.10 5.09 5.69
N TRP A 222 -11.37 5.40 6.02
CA TRP A 222 -12.48 5.32 5.10
C TRP A 222 -12.26 6.17 3.84
N THR A 223 -11.66 7.35 3.99
CA THR A 223 -11.36 8.22 2.84
C THR A 223 -10.39 7.53 1.87
N MET A 224 -9.39 6.85 2.36
CA MET A 224 -8.43 6.12 1.52
C MET A 224 -9.10 4.91 0.87
N ARG A 225 -9.82 4.10 1.63
CA ARG A 225 -10.57 2.94 1.11
C ARG A 225 -11.66 3.33 0.12
N GLU A 226 -12.37 4.42 0.40
CA GLU A 226 -13.40 4.94 -0.51
C GLU A 226 -12.79 5.47 -1.81
N ARG A 227 -11.61 6.11 -1.73
CA ARG A 227 -10.85 6.50 -2.93
C ARG A 227 -10.41 5.30 -3.73
N GLU A 228 -9.79 4.31 -3.08
CA GLU A 228 -9.36 3.07 -3.76
C GLU A 228 -10.53 2.34 -4.40
N HIS A 229 -11.66 2.21 -3.70
CA HIS A 229 -12.86 1.60 -4.24
C HIS A 229 -13.42 2.40 -5.43
N ARG A 230 -13.49 3.71 -5.31
CA ARG A 230 -13.93 4.62 -6.37
C ARG A 230 -13.00 4.55 -7.59
N ASP A 231 -11.69 4.53 -7.36
CA ASP A 231 -10.70 4.40 -8.43
C ASP A 231 -10.83 3.07 -9.15
N LEU A 232 -11.05 1.97 -8.42
CA LEU A 232 -11.30 0.66 -9.01
C LEU A 232 -12.59 0.63 -9.83
N GLU A 233 -13.68 1.17 -9.31
CA GLU A 233 -14.95 1.29 -10.02
C GLU A 233 -14.83 2.16 -11.28
N ASN A 234 -14.13 3.27 -11.18
CA ASN A 234 -13.88 4.16 -12.33
C ASN A 234 -13.04 3.46 -13.40
N ARG A 235 -12.00 2.70 -13.02
CA ARG A 235 -11.22 1.88 -13.96
C ARG A 235 -12.08 0.82 -14.65
N ARG A 236 -12.93 0.11 -13.91
CA ARG A 236 -13.86 -0.88 -14.48
C ARG A 236 -14.82 -0.26 -15.48
N ARG A 237 -15.39 0.90 -15.15
CA ARG A 237 -16.28 1.66 -16.04
C ARG A 237 -15.57 2.15 -17.28
N LEU A 238 -14.36 2.71 -17.14
CA LEU A 238 -13.53 3.13 -18.25
C LEU A 238 -13.21 1.95 -19.18
N ALA A 239 -12.83 0.80 -18.61
CA ALA A 239 -12.58 -0.40 -19.39
C ALA A 239 -13.82 -0.85 -20.16
N ALA A 240 -14.97 -0.96 -19.50
CA ALA A 240 -16.23 -1.36 -20.15
C ALA A 240 -16.67 -0.37 -21.25
N MET A 241 -16.51 0.93 -21.00
CA MET A 241 -16.79 1.96 -21.98
C MET A 241 -15.92 1.81 -23.22
N LEU A 242 -14.61 1.70 -23.07
CA LEU A 242 -13.65 1.60 -24.17
C LEU A 242 -13.77 0.27 -24.94
N ASP A 243 -14.16 -0.83 -24.27
CA ASP A 243 -14.36 -2.12 -24.89
C ASP A 243 -15.57 -2.17 -25.82
N HIS A 244 -16.59 -1.41 -25.52
CA HIS A 244 -17.87 -1.45 -26.21
C HIS A 244 -18.15 -0.24 -27.10
N THR A 245 -17.27 0.79 -27.10
CA THR A 245 -17.37 1.92 -28.02
C THR A 245 -16.91 1.49 -29.42
N GLU A 246 -17.66 1.87 -30.43
CA GLU A 246 -17.38 1.57 -31.83
C GLU A 246 -16.03 2.16 -32.27
N ALA A 247 -15.22 1.39 -32.99
CA ALA A 247 -13.87 1.77 -33.41
C ALA A 247 -13.85 3.10 -34.21
N ALA A 248 -14.87 3.36 -35.01
CA ALA A 248 -14.99 4.63 -35.74
C ALA A 248 -15.03 5.85 -34.83
N LEU A 249 -15.81 5.79 -33.75
CA LEU A 249 -15.90 6.88 -32.77
C LEU A 249 -14.59 7.10 -32.01
N LEU A 250 -13.88 6.00 -31.68
CA LEU A 250 -12.55 6.09 -31.07
C LEU A 250 -11.52 6.69 -32.02
N ILE A 251 -11.62 6.42 -33.32
CA ILE A 251 -10.75 7.00 -34.36
C ILE A 251 -11.01 8.51 -34.47
N ASP A 252 -12.27 8.94 -34.48
CA ASP A 252 -12.62 10.36 -34.54
C ASP A 252 -12.08 11.11 -33.33
N ALA A 253 -12.24 10.57 -32.11
CA ALA A 253 -11.65 11.12 -30.91
C ALA A 253 -10.13 11.19 -30.99
N ALA A 254 -9.48 10.10 -31.41
CA ALA A 254 -8.03 10.04 -31.56
C ALA A 254 -7.50 11.07 -32.58
N LYS A 255 -8.26 11.38 -33.62
CA LYS A 255 -7.92 12.40 -34.61
C LYS A 255 -7.95 13.80 -34.00
N MET A 256 -9.00 14.13 -33.25
CA MET A 256 -9.10 15.42 -32.54
C MET A 256 -7.95 15.62 -31.54
N VAL A 257 -7.65 14.57 -30.77
CA VAL A 257 -6.50 14.59 -29.84
C VAL A 257 -5.17 14.74 -30.58
N ALA A 258 -5.00 14.08 -31.72
CA ALA A 258 -3.78 14.15 -32.52
C ALA A 258 -3.53 15.57 -33.08
N GLU A 259 -4.57 16.26 -33.49
CA GLU A 259 -4.49 17.66 -33.92
C GLU A 259 -4.02 18.58 -32.77
N GLU A 260 -4.59 18.41 -31.59
CA GLU A 260 -4.18 19.16 -30.40
C GLU A 260 -2.76 18.81 -29.94
N MET A 261 -2.40 17.53 -29.93
CA MET A 261 -1.02 17.08 -29.62
C MET A 261 0.00 17.71 -30.57
N ARG A 262 -0.33 17.87 -31.85
CA ARG A 262 0.55 18.50 -32.83
C ARG A 262 0.85 19.96 -32.48
N GLU A 263 -0.17 20.72 -32.07
CA GLU A 263 -0.01 22.10 -31.64
C GLU A 263 0.82 22.20 -30.35
N GLN A 264 0.48 21.36 -29.37
CA GLN A 264 1.20 21.34 -28.10
C GLN A 264 2.65 20.88 -28.23
N ASN A 265 2.97 19.91 -29.06
CA ASN A 265 4.35 19.48 -29.29
C ASN A 265 5.22 20.64 -29.79
N ARG A 266 4.68 21.52 -30.64
CA ARG A 266 5.37 22.73 -31.08
C ARG A 266 5.64 23.69 -29.94
N GLU A 267 4.70 23.83 -29.00
CA GLU A 267 4.86 24.65 -27.81
C GLU A 267 5.86 24.02 -26.83
N PHE A 268 5.79 22.72 -26.62
CA PHE A 268 6.73 22.00 -25.78
C PHE A 268 8.18 22.12 -26.26
N ASP A 269 8.41 22.05 -27.56
CA ASP A 269 9.75 22.21 -28.13
C ASP A 269 10.32 23.61 -27.89
N LYS A 270 9.47 24.65 -27.95
CA LYS A 270 9.88 26.01 -27.59
C LYS A 270 10.21 26.13 -26.11
N LEU A 271 9.31 25.66 -25.24
CA LEU A 271 9.50 25.71 -23.79
C LEU A 271 10.72 24.89 -23.32
N ARG A 272 11.00 23.73 -23.96
CA ARG A 272 12.20 22.94 -23.67
C ARG A 272 13.48 23.68 -24.01
N LYS A 273 13.53 24.31 -25.19
CA LYS A 273 14.67 25.16 -25.57
C LYS A 273 14.90 26.33 -24.61
N GLU A 274 13.82 26.98 -24.20
CA GLU A 274 13.88 28.05 -23.20
C GLU A 274 14.36 27.52 -21.84
N LEU A 275 13.92 26.33 -21.44
CA LEU A 275 14.35 25.68 -20.20
C LEU A 275 15.85 25.38 -20.22
N ASP A 276 16.36 24.86 -21.32
CA ASP A 276 17.78 24.55 -21.49
C ASP A 276 18.64 25.83 -21.43
N ILE A 277 18.15 26.93 -22.04
CA ILE A 277 18.80 28.24 -21.95
C ILE A 277 18.79 28.78 -20.51
N ALA A 278 17.66 28.67 -19.80
CA ALA A 278 17.56 29.12 -18.42
C ALA A 278 18.49 28.32 -17.50
N ARG A 279 18.57 27.00 -17.69
CA ARG A 279 19.52 26.12 -16.96
C ARG A 279 20.97 26.46 -17.25
N ALA A 280 21.32 26.72 -18.50
CA ALA A 280 22.67 27.10 -18.88
C ALA A 280 23.11 28.45 -18.27
N LYS A 281 22.15 29.32 -17.94
CA LYS A 281 22.37 30.62 -17.28
C LYS A 281 22.22 30.57 -15.76
N ASP A 282 22.04 29.40 -15.16
CA ASP A 282 21.72 29.17 -13.74
C ASP A 282 20.53 29.99 -13.20
N ASP A 283 19.61 30.36 -14.11
CA ASP A 283 18.38 31.10 -13.77
C ASP A 283 17.32 30.13 -13.23
N LYS A 284 17.39 29.90 -11.93
CA LYS A 284 16.54 28.92 -11.22
C LYS A 284 15.06 29.33 -11.17
N GLU A 285 14.79 30.63 -11.13
CA GLU A 285 13.42 31.14 -11.07
C GLU A 285 12.70 30.92 -12.41
N LYS A 286 13.36 31.31 -13.50
CA LYS A 286 12.85 31.11 -14.85
C LYS A 286 12.71 29.64 -15.20
N ALA A 287 13.67 28.79 -14.79
CA ALA A 287 13.60 27.35 -14.99
C ALA A 287 12.40 26.73 -14.27
N ARG A 288 12.09 27.15 -13.04
CA ARG A 288 10.90 26.71 -12.29
C ARG A 288 9.59 27.15 -12.95
N ASP A 289 9.52 28.38 -13.43
CA ASP A 289 8.32 28.89 -14.12
C ASP A 289 8.04 28.09 -15.40
N ILE A 290 9.08 27.86 -16.22
CA ILE A 290 8.93 27.04 -17.43
C ILE A 290 8.53 25.60 -17.11
N GLN A 291 9.09 24.99 -16.07
CA GLN A 291 8.68 23.65 -15.63
C GLN A 291 7.22 23.61 -15.19
N ARG A 292 6.75 24.64 -14.49
CA ARG A 292 5.32 24.76 -14.11
C ARG A 292 4.44 24.83 -15.35
N ARG A 293 4.77 25.67 -16.32
CA ARG A 293 4.02 25.82 -17.59
C ARG A 293 4.00 24.52 -18.40
N LEU A 294 5.13 23.80 -18.47
CA LEU A 294 5.17 22.47 -19.10
C LEU A 294 4.25 21.47 -18.40
N GLY A 295 4.24 21.47 -17.07
CA GLY A 295 3.36 20.59 -16.28
C GLY A 295 1.88 20.93 -16.48
N GLU A 296 1.53 22.20 -16.52
CA GLU A 296 0.17 22.67 -16.72
C GLU A 296 -0.34 22.34 -18.14
N SER A 297 0.47 22.54 -19.15
CA SER A 297 0.14 22.19 -20.54
C SER A 297 -0.05 20.67 -20.70
N GLN A 298 0.79 19.84 -20.04
CA GLN A 298 0.57 18.38 -20.01
C GLN A 298 -0.74 17.99 -19.31
N ARG A 299 -1.10 18.71 -18.25
CA ARG A 299 -2.37 18.48 -17.53
C ARG A 299 -3.57 18.75 -18.43
N ILE A 300 -3.57 19.91 -19.11
CA ILE A 300 -4.64 20.31 -20.03
C ILE A 300 -4.79 19.26 -21.15
N LEU A 301 -3.69 18.80 -21.74
CA LEU A 301 -3.75 17.74 -22.77
C LEU A 301 -4.45 16.47 -22.26
N ARG A 302 -4.09 16.01 -21.06
CA ARG A 302 -4.73 14.80 -20.49
C ARG A 302 -6.22 14.99 -20.27
N GLN A 303 -6.63 16.18 -19.79
CA GLN A 303 -8.03 16.51 -19.62
C GLN A 303 -8.77 16.46 -20.96
N ASN A 304 -8.20 17.04 -22.00
CA ASN A 304 -8.80 17.03 -23.34
C ASN A 304 -8.85 15.64 -23.97
N VAL A 305 -7.81 14.81 -23.75
CA VAL A 305 -7.87 13.39 -24.14
C VAL A 305 -9.10 12.71 -23.52
N SER A 306 -9.28 12.85 -22.19
CA SER A 306 -10.43 12.26 -21.50
C SER A 306 -11.75 12.77 -22.04
N LYS A 307 -11.85 14.08 -22.28
CA LYS A 307 -13.06 14.72 -22.78
C LYS A 307 -13.46 14.19 -24.17
N TYR A 308 -12.55 14.15 -25.12
CA TYR A 308 -12.85 13.71 -26.48
C TYR A 308 -13.27 12.23 -26.55
N PHE A 309 -12.61 11.37 -25.78
CA PHE A 309 -12.99 9.95 -25.72
C PHE A 309 -14.31 9.74 -24.97
N TYR A 310 -14.62 10.52 -23.96
CA TYR A 310 -15.92 10.52 -23.30
C TYR A 310 -17.04 10.98 -24.23
N GLU A 311 -16.84 12.08 -24.96
CA GLU A 311 -17.78 12.56 -25.99
C GLU A 311 -18.01 11.56 -27.10
N ALA A 312 -16.95 10.84 -27.54
CA ALA A 312 -17.08 9.76 -28.50
C ALA A 312 -17.93 8.61 -27.95
N ALA A 313 -17.64 8.17 -26.73
CA ALA A 313 -18.42 7.12 -26.08
C ALA A 313 -19.89 7.51 -25.86
N SER A 314 -20.18 8.78 -25.57
CA SER A 314 -21.56 9.26 -25.39
C SER A 314 -22.40 9.18 -26.67
N LYS A 315 -21.77 9.16 -27.82
CA LYS A 315 -22.42 8.99 -29.13
C LYS A 315 -22.63 7.51 -29.51
N SER A 316 -22.10 6.58 -28.71
CA SER A 316 -22.22 5.14 -28.98
C SER A 316 -23.68 4.67 -28.94
N GLY A 317 -24.05 3.88 -29.93
CA GLY A 317 -25.32 3.15 -29.97
C GLY A 317 -25.36 1.93 -29.03
N ASN A 318 -24.21 1.53 -28.48
CA ASN A 318 -24.10 0.32 -27.67
C ASN A 318 -24.74 0.49 -26.28
N LYS A 319 -25.62 -0.44 -25.91
CA LYS A 319 -26.32 -0.43 -24.61
C LYS A 319 -25.33 -0.48 -23.44
N ALA A 320 -24.29 -1.32 -23.51
CA ALA A 320 -23.30 -1.47 -22.43
C ALA A 320 -22.55 -0.15 -22.15
N VAL A 321 -22.24 0.62 -23.20
CA VAL A 321 -21.63 1.95 -23.05
C VAL A 321 -22.59 2.92 -22.37
N ARG A 322 -23.87 2.96 -22.82
CA ARG A 322 -24.89 3.82 -22.21
C ARG A 322 -25.17 3.46 -20.76
N ASP A 323 -25.24 2.17 -20.43
CA ASP A 323 -25.41 1.71 -19.04
C ASP A 323 -24.21 2.10 -18.16
N SER A 324 -22.98 2.00 -18.69
CA SER A 324 -21.76 2.44 -17.99
C SER A 324 -21.73 3.95 -17.75
N LEU A 325 -22.20 4.73 -18.72
CA LEU A 325 -22.32 6.19 -18.59
C LEU A 325 -23.47 6.58 -17.64
N ALA A 326 -24.63 5.92 -17.73
CA ALA A 326 -25.79 6.18 -16.87
C ALA A 326 -25.54 5.80 -15.40
N ALA A 327 -24.80 4.73 -15.13
CA ALA A 327 -24.39 4.36 -13.77
C ALA A 327 -23.46 5.39 -13.11
N SER A 328 -22.96 6.35 -13.91
CA SER A 328 -22.14 7.49 -13.47
C SER A 328 -22.97 8.74 -13.24
N ALA A 329 -24.30 8.65 -13.30
CA ALA A 329 -25.23 9.78 -13.34
C ALA A 329 -25.29 10.63 -12.04
N GLY A 330 -24.30 11.48 -11.90
CA GLY A 330 -24.42 12.84 -11.47
C GLY A 330 -23.74 13.66 -12.57
N ASP A 331 -24.30 14.75 -12.98
CA ASP A 331 -23.85 15.59 -14.10
C ASP A 331 -22.32 15.73 -14.16
N GLY A 332 -21.69 15.22 -15.22
CA GLY A 332 -20.24 15.31 -15.42
C GLY A 332 -19.37 14.39 -14.55
N ALA A 333 -19.94 13.52 -13.71
CA ALA A 333 -19.18 12.69 -12.76
C ALA A 333 -18.22 11.70 -13.46
N MET A 334 -18.57 11.16 -14.63
CA MET A 334 -17.69 10.26 -15.39
C MET A 334 -16.58 11.03 -16.11
N GLU A 335 -16.89 12.18 -16.72
CA GLU A 335 -15.90 13.06 -17.32
C GLU A 335 -14.90 13.52 -16.25
N MET A 336 -15.41 13.95 -15.10
CA MET A 336 -14.60 14.34 -13.94
C MET A 336 -13.81 13.17 -13.36
N ALA A 337 -14.37 11.94 -13.32
CA ALA A 337 -13.68 10.74 -12.89
C ALA A 337 -12.56 10.37 -13.86
N MET A 338 -12.79 10.42 -15.17
CA MET A 338 -11.74 10.21 -16.16
C MET A 338 -10.65 11.28 -16.08
N MET A 339 -11.03 12.54 -15.91
CA MET A 339 -10.08 13.63 -15.66
C MET A 339 -9.25 13.36 -14.41
N ASN A 340 -9.87 12.99 -13.29
CA ASN A 340 -9.20 12.70 -12.03
C ASN A 340 -8.29 11.45 -12.11
N MET A 341 -8.66 10.46 -12.91
CA MET A 341 -7.81 9.27 -13.14
C MET A 341 -6.57 9.58 -13.99
N MET A 342 -6.67 10.55 -14.87
CA MET A 342 -5.56 11.02 -15.71
C MET A 342 -4.72 12.11 -15.01
N GLU A 343 -5.31 12.81 -14.06
CA GLU A 343 -4.58 13.67 -13.14
C GLU A 343 -3.96 12.83 -12.02
N ASP A 344 -2.67 13.02 -11.81
CA ASP A 344 -2.01 12.68 -10.54
C ASP A 344 -2.52 13.72 -9.52
N SER A 345 -3.78 13.54 -9.09
CA SER A 345 -4.51 14.54 -8.30
C SER A 345 -3.96 14.54 -6.89
N ARG A 346 -2.82 15.19 -6.71
CA ARG A 346 -2.40 15.71 -5.41
C ARG A 346 -3.28 16.91 -5.05
N VAL A 347 -4.56 16.64 -4.75
CA VAL A 347 -5.36 17.60 -3.99
C VAL A 347 -4.56 17.88 -2.73
N ASN A 348 -4.23 19.17 -2.52
CA ASN A 348 -3.56 19.56 -1.29
C ASN A 348 -4.38 18.98 -0.13
N PRO A 349 -3.81 18.10 0.70
CA PRO A 349 -4.57 17.44 1.75
C PRO A 349 -5.29 18.40 2.70
N LYS A 350 -4.80 19.65 2.79
CA LYS A 350 -5.40 20.68 3.64
C LYS A 350 -6.74 21.20 3.11
N ASP A 351 -6.97 21.12 1.80
CA ASP A 351 -8.15 21.68 1.14
C ASP A 351 -9.22 20.61 0.83
N ALA A 352 -8.91 19.33 1.08
CA ALA A 352 -9.88 18.25 0.89
C ALA A 352 -11.06 18.40 1.87
N PRO A 353 -12.32 18.26 1.42
CA PRO A 353 -13.47 18.29 2.31
C PRO A 353 -13.35 17.15 3.35
N LEU A 354 -13.77 17.44 4.58
CA LEU A 354 -13.86 16.41 5.62
C LEU A 354 -14.94 15.40 5.24
N ASP A 355 -14.60 14.11 5.37
CA ASP A 355 -15.57 13.04 5.23
C ASP A 355 -16.73 13.18 6.22
N ALA A 356 -17.94 12.80 5.79
CA ALA A 356 -19.14 12.86 6.61
C ALA A 356 -19.03 12.05 7.92
N GLN A 357 -18.32 10.93 7.90
CA GLN A 357 -18.08 10.11 9.08
C GLN A 357 -17.10 10.81 10.05
N LEU A 358 -16.04 11.42 9.52
CA LEU A 358 -15.10 12.20 10.32
C LEU A 358 -15.78 13.41 10.96
N LEU A 359 -16.65 14.11 10.24
CA LEU A 359 -17.46 15.22 10.78
C LEU A 359 -18.40 14.75 11.90
N LYS A 360 -19.06 13.61 11.74
CA LYS A 360 -19.91 13.00 12.77
C LYS A 360 -19.11 12.67 14.03
N ARG A 361 -17.90 12.14 13.86
CA ARG A 361 -16.99 11.83 14.96
C ARG A 361 -16.53 13.09 15.67
N ILE A 362 -16.07 14.11 14.94
CA ILE A 362 -15.66 15.41 15.52
C ILE A 362 -16.77 15.99 16.40
N LYS A 363 -18.02 15.93 15.94
CA LYS A 363 -19.18 16.38 16.73
C LYS A 363 -19.41 15.55 18.01
N ALA A 364 -19.20 14.24 17.94
CA ALA A 364 -19.30 13.39 19.11
C ALA A 364 -18.18 13.67 20.11
N ASP A 365 -16.97 13.84 19.63
CA ASP A 365 -15.78 14.14 20.43
C ASP A 365 -15.84 15.52 21.08
N GLU A 366 -16.48 16.51 20.43
CA GLU A 366 -16.70 17.86 20.95
C GLU A 366 -17.33 17.84 22.35
N ALA A 367 -18.39 17.04 22.50
CA ALA A 367 -19.08 16.88 23.79
C ALA A 367 -18.21 16.15 24.84
N VAL A 368 -17.49 15.10 24.44
CA VAL A 368 -16.65 14.27 25.32
C VAL A 368 -15.41 15.02 25.80
N LEU A 369 -14.82 15.83 24.94
CA LEU A 369 -13.61 16.62 25.22
C LEU A 369 -13.92 17.98 25.86
N GLY A 370 -15.19 18.36 25.93
CA GLY A 370 -15.63 19.63 26.50
C GLY A 370 -15.16 20.85 25.69
N ILE A 371 -15.08 20.74 24.36
CA ILE A 371 -14.69 21.83 23.47
C ILE A 371 -15.85 22.84 23.42
N LYS A 372 -15.62 24.08 23.88
CA LYS A 372 -16.67 25.10 24.00
C LYS A 372 -16.51 26.29 23.07
N ASP A 373 -15.33 26.48 22.49
CA ASP A 373 -15.04 27.64 21.66
C ASP A 373 -14.62 27.24 20.24
N ALA A 374 -14.94 28.11 19.28
CA ALA A 374 -14.71 27.86 17.86
C ALA A 374 -13.22 27.70 17.51
N LYS A 375 -12.30 28.33 18.25
CA LYS A 375 -10.86 28.23 18.01
C LYS A 375 -10.34 26.86 18.39
N SER A 376 -10.76 26.33 19.54
CA SER A 376 -10.45 24.98 20.00
C SER A 376 -11.03 23.92 19.06
N LEU A 377 -12.27 24.14 18.57
CA LEU A 377 -12.90 23.25 17.59
C LEU A 377 -12.09 23.23 16.29
N ALA A 378 -11.77 24.37 15.71
CA ALA A 378 -10.97 24.46 14.49
C ALA A 378 -9.56 23.82 14.65
N SER A 379 -8.95 23.95 15.84
CA SER A 379 -7.70 23.29 16.16
C SER A 379 -7.86 21.77 16.24
N TYR A 380 -8.95 21.28 16.82
CA TYR A 380 -9.25 19.85 16.89
C TYR A 380 -9.59 19.27 15.52
N GLU A 381 -10.35 19.98 14.69
CA GLU A 381 -10.62 19.59 13.29
C GLU A 381 -9.33 19.44 12.48
N THR A 382 -8.42 20.43 12.62
CA THR A 382 -7.10 20.37 11.98
C THR A 382 -6.29 19.17 12.45
N TYR A 383 -6.32 18.88 13.75
CA TYR A 383 -5.67 17.71 14.34
C TYR A 383 -6.25 16.42 13.78
N GLN A 384 -7.57 16.26 13.79
CA GLN A 384 -8.24 15.07 13.26
C GLN A 384 -8.00 14.88 11.75
N ARG A 385 -7.95 15.95 10.98
CA ARG A 385 -7.58 15.92 9.57
C ARG A 385 -6.15 15.39 9.38
N THR A 386 -5.20 15.84 10.19
CA THR A 386 -3.81 15.37 10.15
C THR A 386 -3.70 13.89 10.51
N LEU A 387 -4.43 13.45 11.55
CA LEU A 387 -4.48 12.04 11.92
C LEU A 387 -5.01 11.19 10.76
N HIS A 388 -6.13 11.57 10.21
CA HIS A 388 -6.79 10.83 9.14
C HIS A 388 -5.93 10.71 7.87
N GLN A 389 -5.10 11.71 7.59
CA GLN A 389 -4.25 11.74 6.40
C GLN A 389 -2.91 11.02 6.58
N SER A 390 -2.35 11.01 7.78
CA SER A 390 -0.93 10.66 7.98
C SER A 390 -0.68 9.65 9.08
N TRP A 391 -1.66 9.37 9.96
CA TRP A 391 -1.49 8.55 11.16
C TRP A 391 -2.45 7.35 11.19
N CYS A 392 -2.57 6.66 10.07
CA CYS A 392 -3.24 5.37 10.01
C CYS A 392 -2.28 4.22 10.33
N ARG A 393 -2.84 3.04 10.61
CA ARG A 393 -2.05 1.82 10.83
C ARG A 393 -1.12 1.55 9.65
N ALA A 394 0.06 1.01 9.95
CA ALA A 394 1.05 0.62 8.93
C ALA A 394 0.43 -0.28 7.85
N ALA A 395 -0.52 -1.13 8.21
CA ALA A 395 -1.22 -2.01 7.28
C ALA A 395 -2.06 -1.27 6.22
N GLU A 396 -2.45 -0.02 6.46
CA GLU A 396 -3.21 0.81 5.52
C GLU A 396 -2.32 1.71 4.65
N LEU A 397 -1.02 1.76 4.96
CA LEU A 397 -0.06 2.52 4.19
C LEU A 397 0.52 1.70 3.02
N PRO A 398 1.00 2.36 1.96
CA PRO A 398 1.71 1.69 0.88
C PRO A 398 2.94 0.92 1.41
N SER A 399 3.21 -0.26 0.84
CA SER A 399 4.40 -1.05 1.17
C SER A 399 5.15 -1.40 -0.13
N PRO A 400 6.41 -0.98 -0.26
CA PRO A 400 7.15 -0.13 0.70
C PRO A 400 6.60 1.29 0.74
N ALA A 401 6.69 1.93 1.91
CA ALA A 401 6.31 3.32 2.08
C ALA A 401 7.18 4.26 1.21
N PRO A 402 6.69 5.45 0.83
CA PRO A 402 7.45 6.41 0.05
C PRO A 402 8.76 6.81 0.75
N ARG A 403 9.76 7.23 -0.04
CA ARG A 403 11.03 7.77 0.51
C ARG A 403 10.76 8.95 1.44
N GLY A 404 11.43 8.96 2.59
CA GLY A 404 11.26 9.97 3.64
C GLY A 404 10.10 9.68 4.60
N HIS A 405 9.32 8.61 4.38
CA HIS A 405 8.34 8.18 5.35
C HIS A 405 9.01 7.39 6.48
N PHE A 406 8.52 7.57 7.73
CA PHE A 406 9.04 6.91 8.93
C PHE A 406 9.26 5.41 8.75
N LEU A 407 8.26 4.69 8.24
CA LEU A 407 8.35 3.24 8.03
C LEU A 407 9.56 2.84 7.19
N ARG A 408 9.83 3.56 6.11
CA ARG A 408 10.94 3.26 5.21
C ARG A 408 12.29 3.55 5.85
N GLU A 409 12.39 4.65 6.59
CA GLU A 409 13.60 5.01 7.33
C GLU A 409 13.90 4.01 8.47
N PHE A 410 12.87 3.36 9.00
CA PHE A 410 12.98 2.34 10.05
C PHE A 410 13.20 0.92 9.54
N GLY A 411 13.42 0.73 8.24
CA GLY A 411 13.78 -0.57 7.68
C GLY A 411 12.59 -1.43 7.27
N GLN A 412 11.44 -0.81 6.94
CA GLN A 412 10.31 -1.52 6.36
C GLN A 412 10.74 -2.24 5.08
N SER A 413 10.50 -3.56 5.02
CA SER A 413 10.58 -4.33 3.78
C SER A 413 9.31 -4.17 2.93
N ASP A 414 9.35 -4.69 1.70
CA ASP A 414 8.11 -5.00 1.01
C ASP A 414 7.38 -6.16 1.72
N ARG A 415 6.11 -6.35 1.43
CA ARG A 415 5.30 -7.39 2.09
C ARG A 415 5.59 -8.80 1.57
N ASP A 416 6.30 -8.90 0.47
CA ASP A 416 6.52 -10.17 -0.23
C ASP A 416 7.65 -10.97 0.42
N VAL A 417 8.69 -10.29 0.93
CA VAL A 417 9.86 -10.92 1.57
C VAL A 417 9.99 -10.46 3.01
N VAL A 418 9.65 -11.34 3.95
CA VAL A 418 9.63 -11.01 5.39
C VAL A 418 11.05 -10.78 5.93
N GLU A 419 12.04 -11.48 5.40
CA GLU A 419 13.43 -11.44 5.86
C GLU A 419 14.21 -10.21 5.36
N ASN A 420 13.66 -9.43 4.44
CA ASN A 420 14.28 -8.18 3.97
C ASN A 420 14.05 -6.99 4.92
N ALA A 421 13.34 -7.17 6.03
CA ALA A 421 13.23 -6.14 7.05
C ALA A 421 14.56 -5.97 7.76
N SER A 422 15.03 -4.73 7.90
CA SER A 422 16.24 -4.45 8.66
C SER A 422 15.90 -4.28 10.14
N ASP A 423 16.38 -5.23 10.95
CA ASP A 423 16.26 -5.18 12.42
C ASP A 423 17.45 -4.44 13.06
N GLU A 424 18.45 -4.06 12.28
CA GLU A 424 19.62 -3.36 12.79
C GLU A 424 19.32 -1.89 13.14
N ALA A 425 19.80 -1.47 14.30
CA ALA A 425 19.70 -0.08 14.71
C ALA A 425 20.67 0.78 13.91
N SER A 426 20.19 1.91 13.38
CA SER A 426 21.01 2.85 12.64
C SER A 426 20.95 4.26 13.22
N VAL A 427 22.01 5.03 13.03
CA VAL A 427 22.06 6.45 13.42
C VAL A 427 20.94 7.27 12.78
N PRO A 428 20.61 7.12 11.48
CA PRO A 428 19.47 7.81 10.89
C PRO A 428 18.14 7.54 11.58
N GLN A 429 17.89 6.32 12.03
CA GLN A 429 16.66 5.97 12.77
C GLN A 429 16.59 6.68 14.12
N ALA A 430 17.69 6.70 14.88
CA ALA A 430 17.76 7.45 16.14
C ALA A 430 17.51 8.95 15.91
N LEU A 431 18.13 9.53 14.88
CA LEU A 431 17.92 10.93 14.51
C LEU A 431 16.48 11.21 14.07
N THR A 432 15.83 10.29 13.39
CA THR A 432 14.42 10.41 12.99
C THR A 432 13.49 10.45 14.21
N ILE A 433 13.72 9.61 15.21
CA ILE A 433 12.97 9.68 16.48
C ILE A 433 13.24 10.99 17.23
N MET A 434 14.51 11.40 17.31
CA MET A 434 14.88 12.58 18.11
C MET A 434 14.44 13.90 17.47
N ASN A 435 14.56 14.01 16.14
CA ASN A 435 14.39 15.28 15.40
C ASN A 435 13.14 15.29 14.50
N GLY A 436 12.45 14.16 14.35
CA GLY A 436 11.23 14.03 13.53
C GLY A 436 10.04 14.81 14.12
N SER A 437 8.96 14.83 13.36
CA SER A 437 7.71 15.47 13.76
C SER A 437 6.87 14.61 14.73
N GLN A 438 7.23 13.33 14.90
CA GLN A 438 6.46 12.36 15.69
C GLN A 438 6.32 12.78 17.15
N PRO A 439 7.39 13.14 17.89
CA PRO A 439 7.26 13.56 19.29
C PRO A 439 6.34 14.76 19.47
N SER A 440 6.42 15.75 18.59
CA SER A 440 5.55 16.94 18.66
C SER A 440 4.08 16.61 18.43
N GLN A 441 3.78 15.63 17.57
CA GLN A 441 2.41 15.17 17.34
C GLN A 441 1.88 14.37 18.52
N ILE A 442 2.71 13.51 19.13
CA ILE A 442 2.37 12.71 20.30
C ILE A 442 2.08 13.60 21.52
N THR A 443 2.77 14.70 21.66
CA THR A 443 2.57 15.67 22.76
C THR A 443 1.65 16.83 22.38
N SER A 444 1.05 16.80 21.20
CA SER A 444 -0.02 17.74 20.82
C SER A 444 -1.15 17.72 21.84
N GLY A 445 -1.75 18.86 22.12
CA GLY A 445 -2.83 18.98 23.12
C GLY A 445 -4.04 18.06 22.89
N TRP A 446 -4.20 17.54 21.69
CA TRP A 446 -5.30 16.67 21.28
C TRP A 446 -4.94 15.18 21.19
N SER A 447 -3.68 14.82 21.44
CA SER A 447 -3.23 13.42 21.44
C SER A 447 -3.80 12.64 22.62
N VAL A 448 -3.91 11.32 22.45
CA VAL A 448 -4.36 10.41 23.52
C VAL A 448 -3.47 10.55 24.75
N LEU A 449 -2.15 10.57 24.55
CA LEU A 449 -1.19 10.75 25.63
C LEU A 449 -1.45 12.07 26.40
N SER A 450 -1.56 13.19 25.68
CA SER A 450 -1.77 14.50 26.31
C SER A 450 -3.12 14.61 27.02
N ILE A 451 -4.17 14.02 26.44
CA ILE A 451 -5.49 13.97 27.09
C ILE A 451 -5.43 13.17 28.38
N ASN A 452 -4.79 12.00 28.37
CA ASN A 452 -4.67 11.15 29.53
C ASN A 452 -3.79 11.81 30.63
N LEU A 453 -2.69 12.46 30.25
CA LEU A 453 -1.86 13.22 31.17
C LEU A 453 -2.62 14.38 31.83
N ARG A 454 -3.55 15.04 31.11
CA ARG A 454 -4.39 16.10 31.67
C ARG A 454 -5.46 15.57 32.65
N LYS A 455 -5.95 14.37 32.45
CA LYS A 455 -6.93 13.72 33.36
C LYS A 455 -6.30 13.29 34.66
N ALA A 456 -5.00 13.04 34.71
CA ALA A 456 -4.28 12.65 35.90
C ALA A 456 -4.18 13.87 36.88
N ALA A 457 -4.63 13.68 38.10
CA ALA A 457 -4.72 14.77 39.10
C ALA A 457 -3.37 15.14 39.71
N THR A 458 -2.51 14.15 39.93
CA THR A 458 -1.21 14.32 40.62
C THR A 458 -0.04 14.06 39.67
N ASN A 459 1.15 14.57 40.01
CA ASN A 459 2.37 14.27 39.24
C ASN A 459 2.71 12.78 39.26
N THR A 460 2.39 12.08 40.33
CA THR A 460 2.57 10.63 40.47
C THR A 460 1.70 9.90 39.43
N GLU A 461 0.42 10.22 39.35
CA GLU A 461 -0.50 9.66 38.40
C GLU A 461 -0.11 9.99 36.96
N LYS A 462 0.43 11.19 36.69
CA LYS A 462 0.96 11.56 35.37
C LYS A 462 2.14 10.69 34.96
N ILE A 463 3.06 10.41 35.89
CA ILE A 463 4.19 9.51 35.63
C ILE A 463 3.69 8.09 35.34
N ASP A 464 2.75 7.58 36.16
CA ASP A 464 2.16 6.25 35.94
C ASP A 464 1.45 6.18 34.59
N THR A 465 0.67 7.19 34.24
CA THR A 465 0.01 7.30 32.92
C THR A 465 1.00 7.33 31.77
N PHE A 466 2.09 8.06 31.91
CA PHE A 466 3.15 8.15 30.91
C PHE A 466 3.82 6.79 30.69
N PHE A 467 4.18 6.09 31.77
CA PHE A 467 4.81 4.77 31.67
C PHE A 467 3.87 3.72 31.07
N LEU A 468 2.63 3.65 31.56
CA LEU A 468 1.62 2.74 31.03
C LEU A 468 1.32 2.98 29.55
N SER A 469 1.38 4.24 29.11
CA SER A 469 1.13 4.59 27.71
C SER A 469 2.28 4.20 26.78
N LEU A 470 3.53 4.27 27.24
CA LEU A 470 4.72 4.06 26.41
C LEU A 470 5.33 2.68 26.56
N TYR A 471 5.33 2.12 27.76
CA TYR A 471 6.08 0.91 28.10
C TYR A 471 5.19 -0.26 28.56
N ALA A 472 3.92 -0.02 28.82
CA ALA A 472 2.95 -0.93 29.40
C ALA A 472 3.13 -1.24 30.90
N PRO A 473 4.33 -1.49 31.49
CA PRO A 473 4.46 -1.65 32.94
C PRO A 473 4.47 -0.31 33.70
N TYR A 474 4.16 -0.38 34.99
CA TYR A 474 4.35 0.74 35.90
C TYR A 474 5.85 1.05 36.10
N PRO A 475 6.21 2.31 36.35
CA PRO A 475 7.58 2.66 36.71
C PRO A 475 7.97 2.04 38.06
N SER A 476 9.23 1.64 38.17
CA SER A 476 9.81 1.26 39.46
C SER A 476 9.80 2.43 40.46
N ALA A 477 9.89 2.13 41.73
CA ALA A 477 9.95 3.18 42.78
C ALA A 477 11.11 4.16 42.53
N GLN A 478 12.25 3.67 42.02
CA GLN A 478 13.42 4.48 41.74
C GLN A 478 13.21 5.41 40.53
N GLU A 479 12.63 4.92 39.46
CA GLU A 479 12.28 5.73 38.27
C GLU A 479 11.26 6.79 38.61
N LYS A 480 10.22 6.42 39.38
CA LYS A 480 9.19 7.35 39.83
C LYS A 480 9.79 8.47 40.66
N ALA A 481 10.67 8.17 41.61
CA ALA A 481 11.33 9.17 42.46
C ALA A 481 12.20 10.13 41.60
N ARG A 482 12.99 9.60 40.67
CA ARG A 482 13.82 10.42 39.77
C ARG A 482 12.99 11.36 38.91
N LEU A 483 11.87 10.87 38.36
CA LEU A 483 11.00 11.69 37.52
C LEU A 483 10.26 12.76 38.31
N LEU A 484 9.82 12.48 39.57
CA LEU A 484 9.24 13.50 40.44
C LEU A 484 10.24 14.62 40.69
N GLN A 485 11.48 14.29 41.00
CA GLN A 485 12.54 15.29 41.16
C GLN A 485 12.78 16.09 39.88
N THR A 486 12.75 15.44 38.73
CA THR A 486 12.88 16.09 37.41
C THR A 486 11.72 17.05 37.16
N LEU A 487 10.48 16.65 37.45
CA LEU A 487 9.29 17.50 37.30
C LEU A 487 9.37 18.78 38.16
N GLU A 488 9.97 18.72 39.33
CA GLU A 488 10.12 19.86 40.23
C GLU A 488 11.22 20.82 39.73
N SER A 489 12.34 20.28 39.27
CA SER A 489 13.56 21.04 38.94
C SER A 489 13.67 21.50 37.50
N TYR A 490 12.80 20.97 36.56
CA TYR A 490 12.94 21.25 35.15
C TYR A 490 12.65 22.70 34.77
N ALA A 491 13.61 23.36 34.16
CA ALA A 491 13.54 24.79 33.83
C ALA A 491 12.50 25.12 32.74
N ARG A 492 12.29 24.19 31.79
CA ARG A 492 11.37 24.35 30.66
C ARG A 492 10.04 23.61 30.86
N LYS A 493 9.29 23.99 31.87
CA LYS A 493 8.04 23.27 32.25
C LYS A 493 7.03 23.08 31.12
N LYS A 494 7.01 23.98 30.12
CA LYS A 494 6.09 23.86 28.95
C LYS A 494 6.46 22.74 27.99
N SER A 495 7.74 22.40 27.81
CA SER A 495 8.22 21.36 26.91
C SER A 495 8.59 20.06 27.62
N LEU A 496 8.41 19.99 28.92
CA LEU A 496 8.84 18.83 29.72
C LEU A 496 8.34 17.49 29.17
N TRP A 497 7.05 17.38 28.91
CA TRP A 497 6.47 16.13 28.41
C TRP A 497 6.91 15.80 26.98
N GLU A 498 7.16 16.83 26.16
CA GLU A 498 7.74 16.62 24.81
C GLU A 498 9.18 16.11 24.91
N ASP A 499 9.99 16.72 25.77
CA ASP A 499 11.38 16.31 25.96
C ASP A 499 11.48 14.91 26.60
N LEU A 500 10.60 14.59 27.57
CA LEU A 500 10.49 13.23 28.12
C LEU A 500 10.02 12.21 27.09
N THR A 501 9.06 12.57 26.24
CA THR A 501 8.58 11.70 25.16
C THR A 501 9.70 11.42 24.17
N ARG A 502 10.46 12.45 23.75
CA ARG A 502 11.64 12.27 22.89
C ARG A 502 12.66 11.29 23.49
N ALA A 503 12.97 11.48 24.77
CA ALA A 503 13.88 10.59 25.48
C ALA A 503 13.34 9.16 25.59
N ALA A 504 12.07 9.01 25.91
CA ALA A 504 11.42 7.71 26.09
C ALA A 504 11.35 6.90 24.79
N LEU A 505 11.01 7.52 23.67
CA LEU A 505 10.95 6.87 22.35
C LEU A 505 12.31 6.32 21.89
N GLY A 506 13.42 6.85 22.40
CA GLY A 506 14.78 6.40 22.13
C GLY A 506 15.28 5.27 23.04
N THR A 507 14.49 4.84 24.03
CA THR A 507 14.90 3.79 24.97
C THR A 507 14.70 2.38 24.40
N GLN A 508 15.47 1.43 24.94
CA GLN A 508 15.25 0.00 24.62
C GLN A 508 13.85 -0.45 25.02
N SER A 509 13.36 -0.02 26.18
CA SER A 509 12.01 -0.37 26.68
C SER A 509 10.88 0.06 25.73
N PHE A 510 11.10 1.04 24.85
CA PHE A 510 10.12 1.40 23.83
C PHE A 510 10.31 0.67 22.50
N ILE A 511 11.57 0.42 22.10
CA ILE A 511 11.89 -0.10 20.75
C ILE A 511 11.89 -1.63 20.69
N PHE A 512 12.01 -2.31 21.83
CA PHE A 512 12.07 -3.77 21.88
C PHE A 512 10.76 -4.38 22.38
N VAL A 513 10.46 -5.58 21.90
CA VAL A 513 9.35 -6.41 22.36
C VAL A 513 9.87 -7.25 23.52
N GLU A 514 9.25 -7.06 24.71
CA GLU A 514 9.52 -7.82 25.93
C GLU A 514 8.50 -8.95 26.15
#